data_9bad978aab06bc9d0d8bce8f73cb6365
#
_entry.id   9bad978aab06bc9d0d8bce8f73cb6365
#
_cell.length_a   1.000
_cell.length_b   1.000
_cell.length_c   1.000
_cell.angle_alpha   90.00
_cell.angle_beta   90.00
_cell.angle_gamma   90.00
#
_symmetry.space_group_name_H-M   'P 1'
#
loop_
_entity.id
_entity.type
_entity.pdbx_description
1 polymer ?
#
loop_
_entity_poly.entity_id
_entity_poly.type
_entity_poly.pdbx_seq_one_letter_code
_entity_poly.pdbx_strand_id
1 'polypeptide(L)'
;NPEQAKRLVDLRGRLRVKMKSINDLSFYPENRMVTDALGDGVAFGRNNAQQVSRLSDLADLALVPFANARKKLGQALRSKGNLRRYWALKVCANFGDQAKALAKVATPLLQDKDLMVRVRAAEFLGGIKAIDPMPTLYEVVNTAETEQELMIAFNTIVYLRDQIGHKYDPGKVKLKFDKGEVSRRIEYLAGTEAKTNY
;
A
#
# COMPACT_ATOMS: atom_id res chain seq x y z
N ASN A 1 22.78 -0.41 -22.10
CA ASN A 1 22.68 -0.69 -23.52
C ASN A 1 21.44 0.02 -24.08
N PRO A 2 21.58 0.96 -25.08
CA PRO A 2 20.46 1.74 -25.64
C PRO A 2 19.36 0.88 -26.28
N GLU A 3 19.73 -0.22 -26.94
CA GLU A 3 18.78 -1.14 -27.57
C GLU A 3 17.89 -1.84 -26.53
N GLN A 4 18.47 -2.28 -25.41
CA GLN A 4 17.70 -2.85 -24.29
C GLN A 4 16.79 -1.83 -23.64
N ALA A 5 17.21 -0.56 -23.54
CA ALA A 5 16.36 0.53 -23.02
C ALA A 5 15.14 0.75 -23.92
N LYS A 6 15.32 0.76 -25.26
CA LYS A 6 14.22 0.86 -26.22
C LYS A 6 13.25 -0.32 -26.11
N ARG A 7 13.79 -1.55 -26.01
CA ARG A 7 12.98 -2.78 -25.84
C ARG A 7 12.18 -2.75 -24.53
N LEU A 8 12.79 -2.27 -23.43
CA LEU A 8 12.10 -2.13 -22.15
C LEU A 8 10.92 -1.16 -22.23
N VAL A 9 11.07 -0.02 -22.91
CA VAL A 9 10.00 0.96 -23.11
C VAL A 9 8.85 0.34 -23.92
N ASP A 10 9.15 -0.39 -25.01
CA ASP A 10 8.15 -1.08 -25.81
C ASP A 10 7.38 -2.13 -24.99
N LEU A 11 8.09 -3.01 -24.27
CA LEU A 11 7.47 -4.05 -23.45
C LEU A 11 6.59 -3.46 -22.33
N ARG A 12 7.03 -2.39 -21.66
CA ARG A 12 6.23 -1.66 -20.67
C ARG A 12 4.96 -1.07 -21.29
N GLY A 13 5.07 -0.52 -22.50
CA GLY A 13 3.92 0.00 -23.25
C GLY A 13 2.89 -1.10 -23.55
N ARG A 14 3.34 -2.25 -24.05
CA ARG A 14 2.46 -3.42 -24.34
C ARG A 14 1.81 -3.96 -23.06
N LEU A 15 2.57 -4.09 -21.97
CA LEU A 15 2.04 -4.53 -20.68
C LEU A 15 0.95 -3.58 -20.18
N ARG A 16 1.20 -2.27 -20.22
CA ARG A 16 0.20 -1.25 -19.83
C ARG A 16 -1.10 -1.39 -20.62
N VAL A 17 -1.02 -1.52 -21.95
CA VAL A 17 -2.19 -1.72 -22.79
C VAL A 17 -2.94 -2.99 -22.39
N LYS A 18 -2.22 -4.09 -22.17
CA LYS A 18 -2.82 -5.37 -21.75
C LYS A 18 -3.51 -5.26 -20.40
N MET A 19 -2.86 -4.70 -19.39
CA MET A 19 -3.45 -4.54 -18.04
C MET A 19 -4.73 -3.70 -18.07
N LYS A 20 -4.74 -2.62 -18.85
CA LYS A 20 -5.95 -1.79 -19.03
C LYS A 20 -7.07 -2.55 -19.75
N SER A 21 -6.74 -3.40 -20.74
CA SER A 21 -7.74 -4.15 -21.51
C SER A 21 -8.43 -5.26 -20.73
N ILE A 22 -7.77 -5.80 -19.70
CA ILE A 22 -8.35 -6.86 -18.85
C ILE A 22 -8.98 -6.32 -17.57
N ASN A 23 -8.97 -4.99 -17.37
CA ASN A 23 -9.48 -4.34 -16.16
C ASN A 23 -8.90 -4.97 -14.88
N ASP A 24 -7.56 -5.03 -14.80
CA ASP A 24 -6.83 -5.70 -13.74
C ASP A 24 -7.19 -5.17 -12.35
N LEU A 25 -7.84 -6.00 -11.53
CA LEU A 25 -8.30 -5.64 -10.19
C LEU A 25 -7.18 -5.58 -9.15
N SER A 26 -5.95 -5.99 -9.46
CA SER A 26 -4.80 -5.88 -8.56
C SER A 26 -4.46 -4.42 -8.17
N PHE A 27 -5.06 -3.44 -8.86
CA PHE A 27 -5.02 -2.03 -8.46
C PHE A 27 -5.94 -1.67 -7.29
N TYR A 28 -6.82 -2.57 -6.86
CA TYR A 28 -7.61 -2.38 -5.64
C TYR A 28 -6.90 -3.02 -4.44
N PRO A 29 -6.92 -2.39 -3.26
CA PRO A 29 -6.49 -3.05 -2.03
C PRO A 29 -7.31 -4.32 -1.79
N GLU A 30 -6.69 -5.35 -1.20
CA GLU A 30 -7.31 -6.66 -1.03
C GLU A 30 -8.64 -6.60 -0.26
N ASN A 31 -8.72 -5.81 0.81
CA ASN A 31 -9.96 -5.59 1.54
C ASN A 31 -11.10 -5.10 0.61
N ARG A 32 -10.81 -4.21 -0.34
CA ARG A 32 -11.79 -3.72 -1.31
C ARG A 32 -12.15 -4.78 -2.35
N MET A 33 -11.20 -5.62 -2.76
CA MET A 33 -11.53 -6.74 -3.66
C MET A 33 -12.49 -7.72 -3.00
N VAL A 34 -12.28 -8.03 -1.73
CA VAL A 34 -13.14 -8.95 -0.98
C VAL A 34 -14.53 -8.34 -0.76
N THR A 35 -14.63 -7.07 -0.37
CA THR A 35 -15.92 -6.44 -0.07
C THR A 35 -16.72 -6.07 -1.32
N ASP A 36 -16.05 -5.60 -2.37
CA ASP A 36 -16.71 -4.94 -3.49
C ASP A 36 -16.76 -5.82 -4.76
N ALA A 37 -15.83 -6.77 -4.93
CA ALA A 37 -15.64 -7.50 -6.18
C ALA A 37 -15.83 -9.03 -6.06
N LEU A 38 -15.88 -9.61 -4.86
CA LEU A 38 -15.88 -11.07 -4.67
C LEU A 38 -17.13 -11.73 -5.28
N GLY A 39 -18.27 -11.04 -5.32
CA GLY A 39 -19.51 -11.58 -5.89
C GLY A 39 -19.46 -11.73 -7.42
N ASP A 40 -18.95 -10.73 -8.13
CA ASP A 40 -18.71 -10.75 -9.59
C ASP A 40 -17.57 -9.81 -9.95
N GLY A 41 -16.35 -10.34 -9.89
CA GLY A 41 -15.12 -9.58 -10.21
C GLY A 41 -15.07 -9.10 -11.65
N VAL A 42 -15.69 -9.82 -12.59
CA VAL A 42 -15.70 -9.44 -14.01
C VAL A 42 -16.61 -8.22 -14.24
N ALA A 43 -17.81 -8.25 -13.70
CA ALA A 43 -18.72 -7.10 -13.77
C ALA A 43 -18.15 -5.90 -13.03
N PHE A 44 -17.59 -6.12 -11.83
CA PHE A 44 -16.94 -5.05 -11.08
C PHE A 44 -15.80 -4.40 -11.88
N GLY A 45 -14.92 -5.19 -12.49
CA GLY A 45 -13.82 -4.70 -13.32
C GLY A 45 -14.30 -3.90 -14.53
N ARG A 46 -15.33 -4.37 -15.22
CA ARG A 46 -15.95 -3.66 -16.36
C ARG A 46 -16.54 -2.31 -15.95
N ASN A 47 -17.29 -2.30 -14.85
CA ASN A 47 -17.94 -1.09 -14.32
C ASN A 47 -16.93 -0.06 -13.81
N ASN A 48 -15.75 -0.51 -13.40
CA ASN A 48 -14.69 0.33 -12.85
C ASN A 48 -13.47 0.49 -13.78
N ALA A 49 -13.58 0.12 -15.06
CA ALA A 49 -12.49 0.13 -16.04
C ALA A 49 -11.72 1.46 -16.10
N GLN A 50 -12.43 2.59 -16.07
CA GLN A 50 -11.82 3.91 -16.08
C GLN A 50 -11.01 4.17 -14.80
N GLN A 51 -11.50 3.73 -13.64
CA GLN A 51 -10.78 3.86 -12.37
C GLN A 51 -9.53 3.00 -12.36
N VAL A 52 -9.62 1.72 -12.76
CA VAL A 52 -8.48 0.81 -12.92
C VAL A 52 -7.41 1.46 -13.80
N SER A 53 -7.81 1.98 -14.96
CA SER A 53 -6.88 2.66 -15.88
C SER A 53 -6.16 3.85 -15.21
N ARG A 54 -6.88 4.69 -14.45
CA ARG A 54 -6.29 5.85 -13.75
C ARG A 54 -5.35 5.42 -12.61
N LEU A 55 -5.65 4.32 -11.91
CA LEU A 55 -4.79 3.79 -10.86
C LEU A 55 -3.51 3.18 -11.45
N SER A 56 -3.63 2.46 -12.59
CA SER A 56 -2.49 1.96 -13.35
C SER A 56 -1.55 3.10 -13.77
N ASP A 57 -2.11 4.19 -14.35
CA ASP A 57 -1.29 5.36 -14.73
C ASP A 57 -0.59 6.01 -13.53
N LEU A 58 -1.20 5.97 -12.35
CA LEU A 58 -0.59 6.48 -11.11
C LEU A 58 0.52 5.55 -10.61
N ALA A 59 0.30 4.24 -10.64
CA ALA A 59 1.30 3.23 -10.28
C ALA A 59 2.53 3.29 -11.19
N ASP A 60 2.34 3.54 -12.49
CA ASP A 60 3.41 3.69 -13.48
C ASP A 60 4.36 4.87 -13.19
N LEU A 61 3.97 5.81 -12.32
CA LEU A 61 4.89 6.86 -11.86
C LEU A 61 6.09 6.29 -11.10
N ALA A 62 6.00 5.07 -10.57
CA ALA A 62 7.15 4.38 -9.98
C ALA A 62 8.24 4.00 -11.01
N LEU A 63 7.91 4.03 -12.31
CA LEU A 63 8.80 3.61 -13.39
C LEU A 63 9.57 4.78 -14.04
N VAL A 64 9.36 6.01 -13.59
CA VAL A 64 10.04 7.21 -14.10
C VAL A 64 10.87 7.86 -12.99
N PRO A 65 11.86 8.70 -13.32
CA PRO A 65 12.60 9.46 -12.30
C PRO A 65 11.67 10.26 -11.39
N PHE A 66 11.98 10.33 -10.09
CA PHE A 66 11.14 11.03 -9.11
C PHE A 66 10.83 12.49 -9.50
N ALA A 67 11.79 13.21 -10.08
CA ALA A 67 11.58 14.57 -10.55
C ALA A 67 10.38 14.70 -11.51
N ASN A 68 10.15 13.69 -12.35
CA ASN A 68 9.04 13.65 -13.31
C ASN A 68 7.72 13.21 -12.65
N ALA A 69 7.78 12.38 -11.58
CA ALA A 69 6.62 11.88 -10.84
C ALA A 69 6.11 12.87 -9.78
N ARG A 70 7.00 13.66 -9.17
CA ARG A 70 6.77 14.48 -7.97
C ARG A 70 5.49 15.32 -8.02
N LYS A 71 5.28 16.08 -9.10
CA LYS A 71 4.11 16.96 -9.23
C LYS A 71 2.80 16.16 -9.21
N LYS A 72 2.73 15.08 -10.00
CA LYS A 72 1.54 14.23 -10.10
C LYS A 72 1.27 13.50 -8.79
N LEU A 73 2.31 13.01 -8.10
CA LEU A 73 2.19 12.39 -6.78
C LEU A 73 1.65 13.39 -5.75
N GLY A 74 2.20 14.60 -5.69
CA GLY A 74 1.70 15.65 -4.79
C GLY A 74 0.24 16.03 -5.03
N GLN A 75 -0.24 16.01 -6.27
CA GLN A 75 -1.65 16.19 -6.61
C GLN A 75 -2.50 14.98 -6.18
N ALA A 76 -2.01 13.77 -6.39
CA ALA A 76 -2.71 12.53 -6.03
C ALA A 76 -2.85 12.36 -4.51
N LEU A 77 -1.85 12.75 -3.71
CA LEU A 77 -1.92 12.78 -2.24
C LEU A 77 -3.02 13.71 -1.72
N ARG A 78 -3.38 14.76 -2.46
CA ARG A 78 -4.47 15.70 -2.11
C ARG A 78 -5.82 15.33 -2.74
N SER A 79 -5.92 14.21 -3.43
CA SER A 79 -7.13 13.78 -4.12
C SER A 79 -8.28 13.50 -3.14
N LYS A 80 -9.52 13.82 -3.54
CA LYS A 80 -10.72 13.38 -2.81
C LYS A 80 -10.89 11.85 -2.82
N GLY A 81 -10.40 11.15 -3.87
CA GLY A 81 -10.50 9.70 -4.01
C GLY A 81 -9.44 8.98 -3.14
N ASN A 82 -9.88 8.10 -2.25
CA ASN A 82 -9.03 7.32 -1.35
C ASN A 82 -8.03 6.42 -2.11
N LEU A 83 -8.46 5.70 -3.14
CA LEU A 83 -7.57 4.84 -3.94
C LEU A 83 -6.45 5.63 -4.63
N ARG A 84 -6.69 6.88 -5.00
CA ARG A 84 -5.63 7.73 -5.56
C ARG A 84 -4.62 8.14 -4.50
N ARG A 85 -5.06 8.47 -3.27
CA ARG A 85 -4.16 8.74 -2.14
C ARG A 85 -3.36 7.49 -1.76
N TYR A 86 -4.04 6.33 -1.68
CA TYR A 86 -3.43 5.03 -1.40
C TYR A 86 -2.28 4.72 -2.37
N TRP A 87 -2.52 4.81 -3.69
CA TRP A 87 -1.49 4.53 -4.70
C TRP A 87 -0.38 5.57 -4.72
N ALA A 88 -0.69 6.85 -4.51
CA ALA A 88 0.32 7.88 -4.40
C ALA A 88 1.30 7.61 -3.25
N LEU A 89 0.79 7.15 -2.09
CA LEU A 89 1.60 6.76 -0.94
C LEU A 89 2.46 5.53 -1.23
N LYS A 90 1.89 4.49 -1.88
CA LYS A 90 2.67 3.32 -2.32
C LYS A 90 3.82 3.71 -3.25
N VAL A 91 3.57 4.57 -4.20
CA VAL A 91 4.61 5.05 -5.13
C VAL A 91 5.64 5.92 -4.39
N CYS A 92 5.22 6.76 -3.43
CA CYS A 92 6.14 7.50 -2.58
C CYS A 92 7.03 6.56 -1.73
N ALA A 93 6.45 5.50 -1.15
CA ALA A 93 7.21 4.49 -0.40
C ALA A 93 8.25 3.79 -1.30
N ASN A 94 7.90 3.48 -2.56
CA ASN A 94 8.84 2.89 -3.52
C ASN A 94 10.02 3.82 -3.85
N PHE A 95 9.81 5.13 -3.88
CA PHE A 95 10.90 6.10 -4.07
C PHE A 95 11.75 6.32 -2.80
N GLY A 96 11.23 5.94 -1.63
CA GLY A 96 11.95 6.10 -0.36
C GLY A 96 12.38 7.54 -0.12
N ASP A 97 13.65 7.73 0.21
CA ASP A 97 14.24 9.04 0.55
C ASP A 97 14.11 10.09 -0.56
N GLN A 98 14.05 9.70 -1.83
CA GLN A 98 13.82 10.64 -2.93
C GLN A 98 12.47 11.37 -2.77
N ALA A 99 11.48 10.70 -2.17
CA ALA A 99 10.15 11.26 -1.95
C ALA A 99 10.01 12.09 -0.66
N LYS A 100 11.08 12.31 0.14
CA LYS A 100 11.06 13.12 1.38
C LYS A 100 10.41 14.50 1.19
N ALA A 101 10.56 15.10 0.01
CA ALA A 101 9.93 16.37 -0.31
C ALA A 101 8.38 16.34 -0.27
N LEU A 102 7.77 15.16 -0.28
CA LEU A 102 6.32 14.96 -0.18
C LEU A 102 5.86 14.59 1.24
N ALA A 103 6.76 14.40 2.20
CA ALA A 103 6.43 14.01 3.57
C ALA A 103 5.40 14.95 4.21
N LYS A 104 5.60 16.26 4.14
CA LYS A 104 4.67 17.27 4.69
C LYS A 104 3.26 17.16 4.10
N VAL A 105 3.13 16.76 2.85
CA VAL A 105 1.84 16.58 2.16
C VAL A 105 1.20 15.26 2.58
N ALA A 106 1.98 14.23 2.86
CA ALA A 106 1.51 12.91 3.27
C ALA A 106 1.13 12.85 4.77
N THR A 107 1.74 13.65 5.64
CA THR A 107 1.51 13.61 7.09
C THR A 107 0.04 13.69 7.50
N PRO A 108 -0.82 14.56 6.94
CA PRO A 108 -2.25 14.57 7.29
C PRO A 108 -2.97 13.26 6.96
N LEU A 109 -2.45 12.44 6.05
CA LEU A 109 -3.05 11.16 5.66
C LEU A 109 -2.88 10.05 6.71
N LEU A 110 -2.08 10.26 7.76
CA LEU A 110 -2.04 9.41 8.96
C LEU A 110 -3.39 9.40 9.69
N GLN A 111 -4.21 10.42 9.49
CA GLN A 111 -5.56 10.57 10.04
C GLN A 111 -6.64 10.51 8.93
N ASP A 112 -6.33 9.87 7.80
CA ASP A 112 -7.33 9.68 6.73
C ASP A 112 -8.51 8.84 7.24
N LYS A 113 -9.70 9.12 6.70
CA LYS A 113 -10.89 8.32 7.01
C LYS A 113 -10.81 6.86 6.54
N ASP A 114 -9.98 6.59 5.54
CA ASP A 114 -9.76 5.25 4.99
C ASP A 114 -8.56 4.61 5.68
N LEU A 115 -8.77 3.48 6.37
CA LEU A 115 -7.74 2.78 7.13
C LEU A 115 -6.55 2.38 6.26
N MET A 116 -6.78 1.98 5.00
CA MET A 116 -5.70 1.56 4.11
C MET A 116 -4.85 2.74 3.65
N VAL A 117 -5.43 3.93 3.53
CA VAL A 117 -4.66 5.17 3.29
C VAL A 117 -3.78 5.49 4.51
N ARG A 118 -4.32 5.33 5.74
CA ARG A 118 -3.53 5.52 6.98
C ARG A 118 -2.34 4.55 7.05
N VAL A 119 -2.56 3.25 6.73
CA VAL A 119 -1.49 2.25 6.67
C VAL A 119 -0.40 2.66 5.68
N ARG A 120 -0.78 3.08 4.46
CA ARG A 120 0.21 3.50 3.44
C ARG A 120 0.92 4.81 3.79
N ALA A 121 0.26 5.73 4.50
CA ALA A 121 0.91 6.92 5.03
C ALA A 121 1.95 6.56 6.09
N ALA A 122 1.62 5.67 7.03
CA ALA A 122 2.54 5.15 8.03
C ALA A 122 3.72 4.40 7.40
N GLU A 123 3.47 3.57 6.39
CA GLU A 123 4.52 2.86 5.63
C GLU A 123 5.51 3.83 4.98
N PHE A 124 5.00 4.82 4.24
CA PHE A 124 5.86 5.80 3.56
C PHE A 124 6.66 6.65 4.55
N LEU A 125 5.96 7.28 5.50
CA LEU A 125 6.59 8.22 6.44
C LEU A 125 7.52 7.52 7.43
N GLY A 126 7.14 6.32 7.89
CA GLY A 126 7.99 5.46 8.72
C GLY A 126 9.19 4.93 7.95
N GLY A 127 9.00 4.52 6.69
CA GLY A 127 10.07 4.03 5.82
C GLY A 127 11.20 5.04 5.59
N ILE A 128 10.85 6.32 5.43
CA ILE A 128 11.82 7.43 5.33
C ILE A 128 12.22 8.02 6.70
N LYS A 129 11.81 7.40 7.80
CA LYS A 129 12.08 7.83 9.19
C LYS A 129 11.68 9.28 9.50
N ALA A 130 10.61 9.76 8.85
CA ALA A 130 10.07 11.09 9.08
C ALA A 130 9.22 11.17 10.37
N ILE A 131 8.67 10.04 10.81
CA ILE A 131 7.83 9.90 12.01
C ILE A 131 8.02 8.51 12.63
N ASP A 132 7.52 8.32 13.86
CA ASP A 132 7.19 6.99 14.39
C ASP A 132 5.84 6.54 13.83
N PRO A 133 5.77 5.48 12.99
CA PRO A 133 4.54 5.03 12.37
C PRO A 133 3.66 4.17 13.28
N MET A 134 4.23 3.63 14.39
CA MET A 134 3.57 2.61 15.21
C MET A 134 2.28 3.08 15.87
N PRO A 135 2.14 4.32 16.40
CA PRO A 135 0.88 4.79 16.97
C PRO A 135 -0.29 4.71 15.97
N THR A 136 -0.07 5.15 14.72
CA THR A 136 -1.09 5.05 13.66
C THR A 136 -1.43 3.60 13.33
N LEU A 137 -0.42 2.72 13.24
CA LEU A 137 -0.64 1.31 12.92
C LEU A 137 -1.37 0.56 14.04
N TYR A 138 -1.07 0.85 15.31
CA TYR A 138 -1.83 0.31 16.44
C TYR A 138 -3.29 0.74 16.41
N GLU A 139 -3.55 2.01 16.08
CA GLU A 139 -4.93 2.49 15.95
C GLU A 139 -5.65 1.76 14.81
N VAL A 140 -4.99 1.55 13.67
CA VAL A 140 -5.56 0.81 12.55
C VAL A 140 -5.87 -0.65 12.94
N VAL A 141 -4.91 -1.40 13.50
CA VAL A 141 -5.16 -2.80 13.86
C VAL A 141 -6.24 -2.96 14.94
N ASN A 142 -6.35 -2.00 15.87
CA ASN A 142 -7.35 -2.03 16.93
C ASN A 142 -8.77 -1.64 16.45
N THR A 143 -8.88 -0.99 15.27
CA THR A 143 -10.16 -0.56 14.68
C THR A 143 -10.57 -1.35 13.45
N ALA A 144 -9.67 -2.12 12.85
CA ALA A 144 -9.93 -2.93 11.67
C ALA A 144 -11.13 -3.87 11.87
N GLU A 145 -11.92 -4.03 10.81
CA GLU A 145 -13.15 -4.83 10.81
C GLU A 145 -13.03 -6.10 9.99
N THR A 146 -11.97 -6.23 9.18
CA THR A 146 -11.73 -7.38 8.32
C THR A 146 -10.32 -7.96 8.50
N GLU A 147 -10.18 -9.26 8.23
CA GLU A 147 -8.89 -9.94 8.25
C GLU A 147 -7.91 -9.32 7.26
N GLN A 148 -8.38 -8.91 6.08
CA GLN A 148 -7.56 -8.29 5.05
C GLN A 148 -6.97 -6.95 5.50
N GLU A 149 -7.74 -6.13 6.22
CA GLU A 149 -7.24 -4.88 6.81
C GLU A 149 -6.15 -5.15 7.86
N LEU A 150 -6.38 -6.13 8.74
CA LEU A 150 -5.39 -6.56 9.73
C LEU A 150 -4.11 -7.06 9.05
N MET A 151 -4.24 -7.93 8.04
CA MET A 151 -3.08 -8.49 7.35
C MET A 151 -2.25 -7.42 6.64
N ILE A 152 -2.89 -6.45 5.98
CA ILE A 152 -2.18 -5.33 5.33
C ILE A 152 -1.45 -4.49 6.38
N ALA A 153 -2.08 -4.19 7.52
CA ALA A 153 -1.48 -3.41 8.60
C ALA A 153 -0.33 -4.17 9.27
N PHE A 154 -0.51 -5.45 9.62
CA PHE A 154 0.54 -6.27 10.24
C PHE A 154 1.72 -6.51 9.30
N ASN A 155 1.50 -6.74 8.01
CA ASN A 155 2.59 -6.83 7.03
C ASN A 155 3.40 -5.52 6.97
N THR A 156 2.74 -4.38 7.11
CA THR A 156 3.41 -3.07 7.19
C THR A 156 4.21 -2.93 8.49
N ILE A 157 3.66 -3.38 9.64
CA ILE A 157 4.38 -3.41 10.92
C ILE A 157 5.63 -4.30 10.81
N VAL A 158 5.51 -5.51 10.25
CA VAL A 158 6.66 -6.42 10.04
C VAL A 158 7.74 -5.73 9.20
N TYR A 159 7.37 -5.14 8.07
CA TYR A 159 8.32 -4.42 7.22
C TYR A 159 9.03 -3.30 7.98
N LEU A 160 8.29 -2.46 8.67
CA LEU A 160 8.85 -1.30 9.39
C LEU A 160 9.71 -1.72 10.59
N ARG A 161 9.36 -2.81 11.29
CA ARG A 161 10.17 -3.38 12.36
C ARG A 161 11.45 -3.99 11.80
N ASP A 162 11.34 -4.91 10.84
CA ASP A 162 12.43 -5.78 10.45
C ASP A 162 13.41 -5.11 9.47
N GLN A 163 12.91 -4.27 8.56
CA GLN A 163 13.73 -3.63 7.53
C GLN A 163 14.15 -2.20 7.90
N ILE A 164 13.34 -1.50 8.68
CA ILE A 164 13.58 -0.08 9.00
C ILE A 164 14.07 0.09 10.45
N GLY A 165 13.72 -0.84 11.36
CA GLY A 165 14.17 -0.86 12.75
C GLY A 165 13.24 -0.09 13.71
N HIS A 166 11.95 0.12 13.35
CA HIS A 166 10.96 0.65 14.29
C HIS A 166 10.64 -0.37 15.39
N LYS A 167 10.40 0.11 16.60
CA LYS A 167 10.05 -0.75 17.74
C LYS A 167 8.57 -1.10 17.71
N TYR A 168 8.27 -2.40 17.82
CA TYR A 168 6.91 -2.90 17.96
C TYR A 168 6.65 -3.27 19.43
N ASP A 169 5.48 -2.89 19.95
CA ASP A 169 5.00 -3.20 21.30
C ASP A 169 3.70 -4.01 21.19
N PRO A 170 3.72 -5.34 21.48
CA PRO A 170 2.51 -6.17 21.41
C PRO A 170 1.46 -5.74 22.44
N GLY A 171 1.83 -5.10 23.55
CA GLY A 171 0.90 -4.59 24.57
C GLY A 171 -0.03 -3.47 24.09
N LYS A 172 0.26 -2.88 22.92
CA LYS A 172 -0.59 -1.87 22.27
C LYS A 172 -1.65 -2.43 21.34
N VAL A 173 -1.63 -3.76 21.09
CA VAL A 173 -2.54 -4.43 20.16
C VAL A 173 -3.71 -5.02 20.94
N LYS A 174 -4.95 -4.63 20.58
CA LYS A 174 -6.21 -5.09 21.17
C LYS A 174 -7.16 -5.50 20.05
N LEU A 175 -6.98 -6.71 19.53
CA LEU A 175 -7.76 -7.18 18.39
C LEU A 175 -9.20 -7.52 18.78
N LYS A 176 -10.11 -7.26 17.85
CA LYS A 176 -11.50 -7.75 17.93
C LYS A 176 -11.57 -9.24 17.59
N PHE A 177 -10.64 -9.74 16.79
CA PHE A 177 -10.51 -11.14 16.38
C PHE A 177 -9.06 -11.43 15.96
N ASP A 178 -8.62 -12.67 16.17
CA ASP A 178 -7.32 -13.20 15.74
C ASP A 178 -7.52 -14.63 15.22
N LYS A 179 -7.47 -14.82 13.93
CA LYS A 179 -7.64 -16.13 13.28
C LYS A 179 -6.64 -16.30 12.13
N GLY A 180 -6.29 -17.56 11.85
CA GLY A 180 -5.53 -17.93 10.68
C GLY A 180 -4.21 -17.16 10.53
N GLU A 181 -4.04 -16.46 9.43
CA GLU A 181 -2.80 -15.75 9.10
C GLU A 181 -2.54 -14.53 10.02
N VAL A 182 -3.59 -13.93 10.57
CA VAL A 182 -3.45 -12.84 11.56
C VAL A 182 -2.75 -13.36 12.81
N SER A 183 -3.19 -14.51 13.35
CA SER A 183 -2.56 -15.14 14.53
C SER A 183 -1.08 -15.44 14.29
N ARG A 184 -0.75 -16.03 13.14
CA ARG A 184 0.65 -16.29 12.75
C ARG A 184 1.50 -15.02 12.70
N ARG A 185 0.92 -13.93 12.23
CA ARG A 185 1.62 -12.65 12.14
C ARG A 185 1.89 -12.05 13.52
N ILE A 186 0.95 -12.23 14.46
CA ILE A 186 1.09 -11.81 15.86
C ILE A 186 2.17 -12.65 16.55
N GLU A 187 2.15 -13.97 16.39
CA GLU A 187 3.16 -14.89 16.92
C GLU A 187 4.56 -14.51 16.43
N TYR A 188 4.70 -14.24 15.12
CA TYR A 188 5.95 -13.77 14.55
C TYR A 188 6.42 -12.46 15.18
N LEU A 189 5.52 -11.50 15.33
CA LEU A 189 5.84 -10.20 15.94
C LEU A 189 6.17 -10.30 17.44
N ALA A 190 5.58 -11.28 18.14
CA ALA A 190 5.85 -11.58 19.54
C ALA A 190 7.12 -12.44 19.75
N GLY A 191 7.68 -13.02 18.68
CA GLY A 191 8.81 -13.95 18.77
C GLY A 191 8.43 -15.31 19.36
N THR A 192 7.15 -15.68 19.29
CA THR A 192 6.59 -16.93 19.83
C THR A 192 6.27 -17.95 18.75
N GLU A 193 6.66 -17.72 17.49
CA GLU A 193 6.46 -18.68 16.41
C GLU A 193 7.05 -20.05 16.78
N ALA A 194 6.23 -21.10 16.67
CA ALA A 194 6.74 -22.45 16.67
C ALA A 194 7.76 -22.58 15.55
N LYS A 195 9.01 -22.97 15.87
CA LYS A 195 10.03 -23.27 14.86
C LYS A 195 9.50 -24.45 14.04
N THR A 196 8.82 -24.18 12.95
CA THR A 196 8.51 -25.18 11.94
C THR A 196 9.84 -25.57 11.29
N ASN A 197 10.39 -26.70 11.70
CA ASN A 197 11.47 -27.37 10.98
C ASN A 197 10.88 -27.80 9.62
N TYR A 198 11.22 -27.08 8.56
CA TYR A 198 11.08 -27.55 7.19
C TYR A 198 12.30 -28.40 6.83
#